data_3b89dfe2b3f02597da38fc8bc9e6642d
#
_entry.id   3b89dfe2b3f02597da38fc8bc9e6642d
#
_cell.length_a   1.000
_cell.length_b   1.000
_cell.length_c   1.000
_cell.angle_alpha   90.00
_cell.angle_beta   90.00
_cell.angle_gamma   90.00
#
_symmetry.space_group_name_H-M   'P 1'
#
loop_
_entity.id
_entity.type
_entity.pdbx_description
1 polymer ?
#
loop_
_entity_poly.entity_id
_entity_poly.type
_entity_poly.pdbx_seq_one_letter_code
_entity_poly.pdbx_strand_id
1 'polypeptide(L)'
;PFADYNTPNQALDQGELDTNNFQHLKFLAEYNHGNDTNLVPIVATEIVPLALFWKDHDSLDGIEGEEVAIPNDSTNQARAINVLVQAGLLTLKDKDNLEPTPLDIDEKKSKVKVTPVDAAQTVTAYKDGTPAVINNSFLERGNIDPKSAIVEDDPKAESAKPFINAFVTTEENKDDEDLK
;
A
#
# COMPACT_ATOMS: atom_id res chain seq x y z
N PRO A 1 19.01 1.50 -1.28
CA PRO A 1 17.54 1.52 -1.40
C PRO A 1 17.06 0.23 -2.04
N PHE A 2 16.02 -0.39 -1.47
CA PHE A 2 15.43 -1.63 -1.97
C PHE A 2 14.44 -1.34 -3.11
N ALA A 3 14.23 -2.33 -3.98
CA ALA A 3 13.39 -2.18 -5.15
C ALA A 3 11.92 -2.59 -4.91
N ASP A 4 11.66 -3.34 -3.85
CA ASP A 4 10.38 -3.95 -3.50
C ASP A 4 10.13 -3.90 -1.99
N TYR A 5 9.01 -4.46 -1.54
CA TYR A 5 8.63 -4.51 -0.12
C TYR A 5 9.00 -5.82 0.60
N ASN A 6 9.52 -6.84 -0.08
CA ASN A 6 9.90 -8.10 0.53
C ASN A 6 11.34 -8.09 1.05
N THR A 7 12.26 -7.58 0.23
CA THR A 7 13.70 -7.60 0.50
C THR A 7 14.10 -6.90 1.81
N PRO A 8 13.52 -5.73 2.22
CA PRO A 8 13.97 -5.04 3.43
C PRO A 8 13.80 -5.85 4.73
N ASN A 9 12.69 -6.59 4.85
CA ASN A 9 12.47 -7.42 6.02
C ASN A 9 13.32 -8.68 6.02
N GLN A 10 13.56 -9.26 4.85
CA GLN A 10 14.49 -10.39 4.73
C GLN A 10 15.92 -9.99 5.14
N ALA A 11 16.40 -8.84 4.67
CA ALA A 11 17.72 -8.33 5.03
C ALA A 11 17.85 -8.02 6.53
N LEU A 12 16.75 -7.52 7.15
CA LEU A 12 16.73 -7.27 8.59
C LEU A 12 16.75 -8.58 9.38
N ASP A 13 15.93 -9.57 9.00
CA ASP A 13 15.86 -10.88 9.66
C ASP A 13 17.18 -11.67 9.54
N GLN A 14 17.92 -11.47 8.44
CA GLN A 14 19.23 -12.08 8.20
C GLN A 14 20.40 -11.33 8.86
N GLY A 15 20.13 -10.20 9.55
CA GLY A 15 21.15 -9.40 10.22
C GLY A 15 22.01 -8.56 9.26
N GLU A 16 21.56 -8.33 8.03
CA GLU A 16 22.22 -7.43 7.07
C GLU A 16 21.90 -5.96 7.33
N LEU A 17 20.86 -5.70 8.12
CA LEU A 17 20.40 -4.38 8.57
C LEU A 17 20.16 -4.42 10.08
N ASP A 18 20.39 -3.31 10.74
CA ASP A 18 20.02 -3.11 12.16
C ASP A 18 18.56 -2.67 12.29
N THR A 19 18.08 -1.86 11.32
CA THR A 19 16.70 -1.36 11.26
C THR A 19 16.24 -1.18 9.82
N ASN A 20 14.91 -1.13 9.64
CA ASN A 20 14.31 -0.57 8.43
C ASN A 20 13.15 0.38 8.76
N ASN A 21 12.81 1.27 7.82
CA ASN A 21 11.66 2.17 7.89
C ASN A 21 11.05 2.32 6.50
N PHE A 22 10.09 1.45 6.18
CA PHE A 22 9.40 1.47 4.88
C PHE A 22 7.96 0.97 4.98
N GLN A 23 7.59 0.36 6.09
CA GLN A 23 6.40 -0.44 6.27
C GLN A 23 5.48 0.09 7.37
N HIS A 24 4.19 -0.15 7.21
CA HIS A 24 3.22 0.09 8.26
C HIS A 24 3.00 -1.16 9.14
N LEU A 25 2.43 -0.96 10.33
CA LEU A 25 2.26 -2.01 11.34
C LEU A 25 1.47 -3.22 10.81
N LYS A 26 0.45 -3.00 9.98
CA LYS A 26 -0.33 -4.10 9.40
C LYS A 26 0.50 -4.96 8.46
N PHE A 27 1.34 -4.34 7.62
CA PHE A 27 2.27 -5.06 6.74
C PHE A 27 3.28 -5.87 7.54
N LEU A 28 3.86 -5.29 8.61
CA LEU A 28 4.78 -5.99 9.50
C LEU A 28 4.15 -7.22 10.13
N ALA A 29 2.91 -7.10 10.62
CA ALA A 29 2.19 -8.22 11.24
C ALA A 29 1.96 -9.38 10.24
N GLU A 30 1.54 -9.05 9.01
CA GLU A 30 1.36 -10.05 7.94
C GLU A 30 2.68 -10.69 7.52
N TYR A 31 3.76 -9.89 7.40
CA TYR A 31 5.09 -10.41 7.10
C TYR A 31 5.55 -11.41 8.16
N ASN A 32 5.47 -11.04 9.44
CA ASN A 32 5.85 -11.93 10.55
C ASN A 32 5.04 -13.22 10.55
N HIS A 33 3.73 -13.11 10.34
CA HIS A 33 2.85 -14.29 10.28
C HIS A 33 3.18 -15.21 9.10
N GLY A 34 3.42 -14.64 7.93
CA GLY A 34 3.68 -15.40 6.69
C GLY A 34 5.06 -16.04 6.62
N ASN A 35 6.05 -15.49 7.34
CA ASN A 35 7.45 -15.93 7.30
C ASN A 35 7.94 -16.57 8.61
N ASP A 36 7.05 -16.68 9.63
CA ASP A 36 7.41 -17.17 10.97
C ASP A 36 8.58 -16.39 11.59
N THR A 37 8.57 -15.06 11.39
CA THR A 37 9.56 -14.12 11.91
C THR A 37 9.00 -13.33 13.10
N ASN A 38 9.88 -12.66 13.83
CA ASN A 38 9.53 -11.87 15.01
C ASN A 38 10.20 -10.48 14.98
N LEU A 39 10.01 -9.77 13.88
CA LEU A 39 10.45 -8.39 13.75
C LEU A 39 9.53 -7.47 14.57
N VAL A 40 10.12 -6.47 15.25
CA VAL A 40 9.39 -5.62 16.19
C VAL A 40 9.47 -4.14 15.82
N PRO A 41 8.37 -3.39 15.93
CA PRO A 41 8.40 -1.94 15.77
C PRO A 41 9.00 -1.28 17.02
N ILE A 42 9.88 -0.31 16.83
CA ILE A 42 10.51 0.46 17.92
C ILE A 42 9.99 1.89 18.00
N VAL A 43 9.72 2.55 16.88
CA VAL A 43 9.21 3.93 16.83
C VAL A 43 8.18 4.05 15.71
N ALA A 44 6.98 4.53 16.04
CA ALA A 44 6.00 4.93 15.05
C ALA A 44 6.41 6.25 14.40
N THR A 45 6.22 6.38 13.09
CA THR A 45 6.55 7.59 12.33
C THR A 45 5.32 8.31 11.83
N GLU A 46 4.83 7.99 10.67
CA GLU A 46 3.73 8.71 10.01
C GLU A 46 2.75 7.75 9.33
N ILE A 47 1.56 8.24 9.05
CA ILE A 47 0.62 7.59 8.15
C ILE A 47 0.71 8.30 6.81
N VAL A 48 1.12 7.56 5.78
CA VAL A 48 1.22 8.08 4.43
C VAL A 48 -0.02 7.65 3.65
N PRO A 49 -0.72 8.59 2.99
CA PRO A 49 -1.88 8.24 2.17
C PRO A 49 -1.53 7.26 1.05
N LEU A 50 -2.46 6.34 0.77
CA LEU A 50 -2.46 5.53 -0.44
C LEU A 50 -3.40 6.20 -1.45
N ALA A 51 -2.95 6.42 -2.68
CA ALA A 51 -3.65 7.26 -3.61
C ALA A 51 -3.76 6.68 -5.02
N LEU A 52 -4.82 7.06 -5.72
CA LEU A 52 -5.04 6.80 -7.13
C LEU A 52 -4.42 7.93 -7.97
N PHE A 53 -3.59 7.55 -8.91
CA PHE A 53 -2.97 8.40 -9.92
C PHE A 53 -3.35 7.93 -11.32
N TRP A 54 -3.54 8.87 -12.22
CA TRP A 54 -3.79 8.58 -13.62
C TRP A 54 -3.07 9.62 -14.47
N LYS A 55 -2.13 9.17 -15.28
CA LYS A 55 -1.25 10.04 -16.06
C LYS A 55 -2.08 10.94 -17.01
N ASP A 56 -1.74 12.22 -17.01
CA ASP A 56 -2.39 13.25 -17.83
C ASP A 56 -3.90 13.48 -17.51
N HIS A 57 -4.35 13.04 -16.31
CA HIS A 57 -5.70 13.28 -15.80
C HIS A 57 -5.63 13.90 -14.40
N ASP A 58 -6.58 14.76 -14.08
CA ASP A 58 -6.72 15.44 -12.80
C ASP A 58 -8.08 15.15 -12.11
N SER A 59 -8.90 14.29 -12.73
CA SER A 59 -10.21 13.90 -12.24
C SER A 59 -10.53 12.43 -12.58
N LEU A 60 -11.68 11.95 -12.10
CA LEU A 60 -12.19 10.62 -12.43
C LEU A 60 -12.97 10.59 -13.76
N ASP A 61 -13.03 11.70 -14.49
CA ASP A 61 -13.78 11.78 -15.73
C ASP A 61 -13.20 10.84 -16.79
N GLY A 62 -14.04 9.97 -17.30
CA GLY A 62 -13.64 8.99 -18.32
C GLY A 62 -13.05 7.68 -17.78
N ILE A 63 -12.93 7.52 -16.45
CA ILE A 63 -12.34 6.30 -15.85
C ILE A 63 -13.24 5.06 -15.95
N GLU A 64 -14.52 5.21 -16.27
CA GLU A 64 -15.46 4.09 -16.36
C GLU A 64 -15.05 3.09 -17.46
N GLY A 65 -14.92 1.84 -17.08
CA GLY A 65 -14.47 0.75 -17.96
C GLY A 65 -12.97 0.51 -17.95
N GLU A 66 -12.18 1.42 -17.34
CA GLU A 66 -10.75 1.25 -17.23
C GLU A 66 -10.38 0.11 -16.27
N GLU A 67 -9.17 -0.40 -16.44
CA GLU A 67 -8.54 -1.36 -15.56
C GLU A 67 -7.54 -0.62 -14.66
N VAL A 68 -7.73 -0.68 -13.34
CA VAL A 68 -6.89 0.02 -12.36
C VAL A 68 -5.85 -0.94 -11.81
N ALA A 69 -4.56 -0.61 -11.93
CA ALA A 69 -3.48 -1.36 -11.31
C ALA A 69 -3.47 -1.10 -9.79
N ILE A 70 -3.39 -2.16 -8.99
CA ILE A 70 -3.34 -2.08 -7.53
C ILE A 70 -2.22 -2.97 -6.98
N PRO A 71 -1.66 -2.69 -5.78
CA PRO A 71 -0.70 -3.58 -5.13
C PRO A 71 -1.28 -4.98 -4.91
N ASN A 72 -0.44 -6.01 -5.00
CA ASN A 72 -0.86 -7.41 -4.84
C ASN A 72 -0.57 -8.00 -3.46
N ASP A 73 0.18 -7.30 -2.59
CA ASP A 73 0.31 -7.73 -1.20
C ASP A 73 -1.03 -7.56 -0.46
N SER A 74 -1.36 -8.51 0.42
CA SER A 74 -2.69 -8.61 1.03
C SER A 74 -3.16 -7.32 1.69
N THR A 75 -2.26 -6.63 2.39
CA THR A 75 -2.62 -5.44 3.17
C THR A 75 -2.84 -4.21 2.29
N ASN A 76 -1.95 -3.92 1.35
CA ASN A 76 -2.11 -2.79 0.44
C ASN A 76 -3.14 -3.07 -0.65
N GLN A 77 -3.36 -4.33 -1.05
CA GLN A 77 -4.43 -4.71 -1.97
C GLN A 77 -5.81 -4.38 -1.39
N ALA A 78 -6.08 -4.83 -0.15
CA ALA A 78 -7.34 -4.52 0.52
C ALA A 78 -7.51 -3.00 0.73
N ARG A 79 -6.43 -2.30 1.11
CA ARG A 79 -6.43 -0.84 1.27
C ARG A 79 -6.74 -0.13 -0.04
N ALA A 80 -6.13 -0.54 -1.16
CA ALA A 80 -6.36 0.01 -2.48
C ALA A 80 -7.80 -0.18 -2.95
N ILE A 81 -8.37 -1.38 -2.73
CA ILE A 81 -9.78 -1.65 -3.04
C ILE A 81 -10.68 -0.72 -2.23
N ASN A 82 -10.40 -0.51 -0.93
CA ASN A 82 -11.17 0.41 -0.09
C ASN A 82 -11.08 1.87 -0.57
N VAL A 83 -9.92 2.34 -1.03
CA VAL A 83 -9.77 3.67 -1.67
C VAL A 83 -10.70 3.79 -2.88
N LEU A 84 -10.73 2.78 -3.75
CA LEU A 84 -11.60 2.77 -4.94
C LEU A 84 -13.09 2.65 -4.60
N VAL A 85 -13.44 1.94 -3.53
CA VAL A 85 -14.82 1.89 -2.99
C VAL A 85 -15.26 3.25 -2.48
N GLN A 86 -14.42 3.92 -1.69
CA GLN A 86 -14.71 5.27 -1.18
C GLN A 86 -14.85 6.30 -2.31
N ALA A 87 -14.10 6.13 -3.39
CA ALA A 87 -14.22 6.95 -4.60
C ALA A 87 -15.48 6.65 -5.44
N GLY A 88 -16.27 5.64 -5.06
CA GLY A 88 -17.46 5.23 -5.82
C GLY A 88 -17.14 4.52 -7.14
N LEU A 89 -15.92 3.99 -7.28
CA LEU A 89 -15.46 3.26 -8.47
C LEU A 89 -15.68 1.77 -8.35
N LEU A 90 -15.66 1.21 -7.15
CA LEU A 90 -15.93 -0.19 -6.87
C LEU A 90 -17.12 -0.36 -5.92
N THR A 91 -17.79 -1.47 -6.06
CA THR A 91 -18.84 -1.94 -5.15
C THR A 91 -18.45 -3.32 -4.65
N LEU A 92 -18.50 -3.55 -3.34
CA LEU A 92 -18.27 -4.87 -2.76
C LEU A 92 -19.55 -5.67 -2.68
N LYS A 93 -19.44 -7.00 -2.78
CA LYS A 93 -20.54 -7.96 -2.53
C LYS A 93 -21.04 -7.88 -1.10
N ASP A 94 -20.09 -7.76 -0.16
CA ASP A 94 -20.34 -7.46 1.24
C ASP A 94 -19.70 -6.10 1.59
N LYS A 95 -20.53 -5.09 1.84
CA LYS A 95 -20.11 -3.72 2.14
C LYS A 95 -19.39 -3.58 3.50
N ASP A 96 -19.57 -4.56 4.39
CA ASP A 96 -18.99 -4.55 5.73
C ASP A 96 -17.63 -5.29 5.77
N ASN A 97 -17.17 -5.83 4.63
CA ASN A 97 -15.86 -6.44 4.50
C ASN A 97 -14.76 -5.35 4.49
N LEU A 98 -13.96 -5.28 5.57
CA LEU A 98 -12.90 -4.31 5.73
C LEU A 98 -11.56 -4.73 5.08
N GLU A 99 -11.45 -6.02 4.71
CA GLU A 99 -10.26 -6.61 4.09
C GLU A 99 -10.59 -7.29 2.76
N PRO A 100 -11.14 -6.52 1.79
CA PRO A 100 -11.59 -7.08 0.54
C PRO A 100 -10.43 -7.54 -0.34
N THR A 101 -10.69 -8.63 -1.05
CA THR A 101 -9.89 -9.12 -2.17
C THR A 101 -10.58 -8.79 -3.51
N PRO A 102 -9.94 -8.96 -4.66
CA PRO A 102 -10.61 -8.81 -5.94
C PRO A 102 -11.84 -9.72 -6.12
N LEU A 103 -11.89 -10.87 -5.41
CA LEU A 103 -13.02 -11.80 -5.45
C LEU A 103 -14.27 -11.24 -4.75
N ASP A 104 -14.11 -10.27 -3.87
CA ASP A 104 -15.21 -9.64 -3.13
C ASP A 104 -15.87 -8.50 -3.90
N ILE A 105 -15.33 -8.13 -5.07
CA ILE A 105 -15.84 -7.05 -5.90
C ILE A 105 -17.10 -7.53 -6.66
N ASP A 106 -18.17 -6.74 -6.61
CA ASP A 106 -19.34 -6.89 -7.46
C ASP A 106 -19.07 -6.20 -8.82
N GLU A 107 -18.51 -6.93 -9.76
CA GLU A 107 -18.12 -6.40 -11.07
C GLU A 107 -19.28 -5.75 -11.85
N LYS A 108 -20.53 -6.21 -11.62
CA LYS A 108 -21.71 -5.68 -12.34
C LYS A 108 -22.10 -4.29 -11.86
N LYS A 109 -21.73 -3.94 -10.62
CA LYS A 109 -22.05 -2.66 -10.00
C LYS A 109 -20.84 -1.73 -9.93
N SER A 110 -19.67 -2.23 -10.26
CA SER A 110 -18.41 -1.48 -10.25
C SER A 110 -18.21 -0.77 -11.59
N LYS A 111 -17.58 0.39 -11.54
CA LYS A 111 -17.29 1.23 -12.71
C LYS A 111 -15.98 0.88 -13.38
N VAL A 112 -15.05 0.33 -12.62
CA VAL A 112 -13.70 -0.08 -13.07
C VAL A 112 -13.45 -1.53 -12.72
N LYS A 113 -12.40 -2.10 -13.33
CA LYS A 113 -11.82 -3.39 -12.94
C LYS A 113 -10.51 -3.14 -12.19
N VAL A 114 -9.99 -4.16 -11.51
CA VAL A 114 -8.69 -4.08 -10.84
C VAL A 114 -7.75 -5.19 -11.31
N THR A 115 -6.47 -4.84 -11.46
CA THR A 115 -5.39 -5.78 -11.77
C THR A 115 -4.33 -5.70 -10.67
N PRO A 116 -4.23 -6.72 -9.81
CA PRO A 116 -3.16 -6.79 -8.82
C PRO A 116 -1.81 -7.00 -9.50
N VAL A 117 -0.85 -6.14 -9.14
CA VAL A 117 0.55 -6.21 -9.59
C VAL A 117 1.47 -5.97 -8.40
N ASP A 118 2.75 -6.33 -8.51
CA ASP A 118 3.72 -5.93 -7.49
C ASP A 118 3.65 -4.42 -7.24
N ALA A 119 3.74 -3.99 -5.96
CA ALA A 119 3.57 -2.58 -5.59
C ALA A 119 4.51 -1.65 -6.38
N ALA A 120 5.75 -2.08 -6.66
CA ALA A 120 6.68 -1.30 -7.48
C ALA A 120 6.27 -1.22 -8.96
N GLN A 121 5.49 -2.18 -9.46
CA GLN A 121 5.00 -2.20 -10.85
C GLN A 121 3.81 -1.28 -11.09
N THR A 122 3.13 -0.82 -10.06
CA THR A 122 2.05 0.17 -10.18
C THR A 122 2.53 1.46 -10.85
N VAL A 123 3.79 1.86 -10.62
CA VAL A 123 4.44 2.99 -11.28
C VAL A 123 4.61 2.76 -12.78
N THR A 124 4.95 1.54 -13.18
CA THR A 124 5.06 1.19 -14.61
C THR A 124 3.70 1.29 -15.29
N ALA A 125 2.65 0.73 -14.69
CA ALA A 125 1.28 0.84 -15.17
C ALA A 125 0.85 2.31 -15.35
N TYR A 126 1.13 3.17 -14.37
CA TYR A 126 0.87 4.61 -14.45
C TYR A 126 1.61 5.26 -15.64
N LYS A 127 2.90 4.95 -15.84
CA LYS A 127 3.69 5.50 -16.95
C LYS A 127 3.14 5.09 -18.31
N ASP A 128 2.57 3.90 -18.40
CA ASP A 128 1.92 3.37 -19.61
C ASP A 128 0.51 3.93 -19.83
N GLY A 129 0.03 4.81 -18.93
CA GLY A 129 -1.26 5.48 -19.05
C GLY A 129 -2.41 4.77 -18.34
N THR A 130 -2.15 3.65 -17.66
CA THR A 130 -3.14 2.93 -16.85
C THR A 130 -3.34 3.65 -15.51
N PRO A 131 -4.59 3.89 -15.06
CA PRO A 131 -4.82 4.40 -13.71
C PRO A 131 -4.28 3.40 -12.69
N ALA A 132 -3.61 3.88 -11.64
CA ALA A 132 -2.94 3.03 -10.67
C ALA A 132 -3.06 3.57 -9.25
N VAL A 133 -3.31 2.69 -8.30
CA VAL A 133 -3.18 2.99 -6.87
C VAL A 133 -1.74 2.72 -6.46
N ILE A 134 -1.03 3.77 -6.06
CA ILE A 134 0.42 3.74 -5.87
C ILE A 134 0.77 4.10 -4.43
N ASN A 135 1.61 3.26 -3.79
CA ASN A 135 2.19 3.57 -2.50
C ASN A 135 3.21 4.72 -2.61
N ASN A 136 3.17 5.65 -1.66
CA ASN A 136 4.01 6.85 -1.67
C ASN A 136 5.52 6.55 -1.82
N SER A 137 6.01 5.45 -1.28
CA SER A 137 7.42 5.01 -1.39
C SER A 137 7.92 4.88 -2.83
N PHE A 138 7.03 4.71 -3.79
CA PHE A 138 7.39 4.54 -5.21
C PHE A 138 7.19 5.80 -6.05
N LEU A 139 6.57 6.86 -5.52
CA LEU A 139 6.26 8.08 -6.29
C LEU A 139 7.52 8.78 -6.76
N GLU A 140 8.52 8.96 -5.89
CA GLU A 140 9.79 9.61 -6.24
C GLU A 140 10.48 8.88 -7.39
N ARG A 141 10.58 7.55 -7.33
CA ARG A 141 11.16 6.71 -8.40
C ARG A 141 10.38 6.84 -9.70
N GLY A 142 9.08 7.04 -9.61
CA GLY A 142 8.19 7.29 -10.74
C GLY A 142 8.31 8.68 -11.33
N ASN A 143 8.91 9.62 -10.60
CA ASN A 143 8.83 11.06 -10.85
C ASN A 143 7.36 11.53 -10.91
N ILE A 144 6.55 11.02 -9.94
CA ILE A 144 5.13 11.33 -9.81
C ILE A 144 4.98 12.36 -8.68
N ASP A 145 4.34 13.48 -8.98
CA ASP A 145 4.02 14.50 -7.95
C ASP A 145 2.91 13.94 -7.03
N PRO A 146 3.15 13.81 -5.70
CA PRO A 146 2.11 13.39 -4.77
C PRO A 146 0.83 14.24 -4.85
N LYS A 147 0.93 15.50 -5.26
CA LYS A 147 -0.21 16.41 -5.42
C LYS A 147 -1.07 16.11 -6.64
N SER A 148 -0.61 15.27 -7.55
CA SER A 148 -1.41 14.79 -8.68
C SER A 148 -2.32 13.61 -8.32
N ALA A 149 -2.40 13.22 -7.06
CA ALA A 149 -3.36 12.25 -6.57
C ALA A 149 -4.79 12.70 -6.86
N ILE A 150 -5.58 11.84 -7.52
CA ILE A 150 -6.99 12.13 -7.84
C ILE A 150 -7.89 11.76 -6.66
N VAL A 151 -7.57 10.65 -6.00
CA VAL A 151 -8.26 10.16 -4.80
C VAL A 151 -7.21 9.58 -3.86
N GLU A 152 -7.39 9.79 -2.56
CA GLU A 152 -6.54 9.21 -1.53
C GLU A 152 -7.38 8.79 -0.32
N ASP A 153 -6.88 7.85 0.50
CA ASP A 153 -7.49 7.54 1.77
C ASP A 153 -7.20 8.65 2.80
N ASP A 154 -8.08 8.76 3.81
CA ASP A 154 -7.92 9.77 4.87
C ASP A 154 -6.95 9.25 5.95
N PRO A 155 -5.72 9.82 6.07
CA PRO A 155 -4.76 9.40 7.07
C PRO A 155 -5.20 9.72 8.51
N LYS A 156 -6.25 10.52 8.70
CA LYS A 156 -6.80 10.89 10.01
C LYS A 156 -7.96 9.98 10.44
N ALA A 157 -8.47 9.14 9.55
CA ALA A 157 -9.53 8.20 9.89
C ALA A 157 -9.05 7.16 10.92
N GLU A 158 -9.97 6.70 11.79
CA GLU A 158 -9.67 5.59 12.73
C GLU A 158 -9.19 4.33 11.99
N SER A 159 -9.72 4.07 10.80
CA SER A 159 -9.32 2.96 9.92
C SER A 159 -7.89 3.08 9.39
N ALA A 160 -7.27 4.26 9.47
CA ALA A 160 -5.90 4.47 9.03
C ALA A 160 -4.85 4.05 10.08
N LYS A 161 -5.21 3.91 11.36
CA LYS A 161 -4.27 3.58 12.43
C LYS A 161 -3.38 2.35 12.17
N PRO A 162 -3.88 1.23 11.61
CA PRO A 162 -3.04 0.08 11.28
C PRO A 162 -1.98 0.36 10.21
N PHE A 163 -2.13 1.47 9.47
CA PHE A 163 -1.23 1.89 8.40
C PHE A 163 -0.20 2.94 8.85
N ILE A 164 -0.01 3.12 10.16
CA ILE A 164 1.11 3.93 10.66
C ILE A 164 2.44 3.23 10.36
N ASN A 165 3.35 3.95 9.73
CA ASN A 165 4.70 3.47 9.47
C ASN A 165 5.54 3.44 10.75
N ALA A 166 6.53 2.56 10.79
CA ALA A 166 7.40 2.42 11.95
C ALA A 166 8.83 2.10 11.54
N PHE A 167 9.77 2.50 12.37
CA PHE A 167 11.08 1.87 12.43
C PHE A 167 10.94 0.49 13.03
N VAL A 168 11.55 -0.50 12.38
CA VAL A 168 11.45 -1.91 12.74
C VAL A 168 12.85 -2.48 12.92
N THR A 169 13.02 -3.33 13.91
CA THR A 169 14.26 -4.06 14.19
C THR A 169 13.97 -5.52 14.53
N THR A 170 15.00 -6.30 14.85
CA THR A 170 14.83 -7.65 15.38
C THR A 170 14.47 -7.64 16.86
N GLU A 171 13.89 -8.73 17.37
CA GLU A 171 13.59 -8.89 18.81
C GLU A 171 14.86 -8.79 19.67
N GLU A 172 16.02 -9.21 19.14
CA GLU A 172 17.31 -9.13 19.84
C GLU A 172 17.79 -7.70 20.01
N ASN A 173 17.55 -6.83 19.03
CA ASN A 173 18.07 -5.46 18.99
C ASN A 173 17.08 -4.40 19.52
N LYS A 174 15.88 -4.80 19.94
CA LYS A 174 14.81 -3.85 20.36
C LYS A 174 15.19 -2.93 21.51
N ASP A 175 16.10 -3.37 22.36
CA ASP A 175 16.54 -2.63 23.54
C ASP A 175 17.92 -1.95 23.35
N ASP A 176 18.48 -2.01 22.15
CA ASP A 176 19.73 -1.34 21.80
C ASP A 176 19.55 0.17 21.91
N GLU A 177 20.44 0.82 22.71
CA GLU A 177 20.37 2.26 22.95
C GLU A 177 20.78 3.08 21.72
N ASP A 178 21.58 2.51 20.82
CA ASP A 178 22.00 3.17 19.57
C ASP A 178 20.89 3.23 18.52
N LEU A 179 19.79 2.47 18.72
CA LEU A 179 18.61 2.45 17.85
C LEU A 179 17.44 3.30 18.36
N LYS A 180 17.57 3.92 19.53
CA LYS A 180 16.56 4.78 20.17
C LYS A 180 16.91 6.25 20.00
#